data_94735e613afac3b35bdd43fed7c60d12
#
_entry.id   94735e613afac3b35bdd43fed7c60d12
#
_cell.length_a   1.000
_cell.length_b   1.000
_cell.length_c   1.000
_cell.angle_alpha   90.00
_cell.angle_beta   90.00
_cell.angle_gamma   90.00
#
_symmetry.space_group_name_H-M   'P 1'
#
loop_
_entity.id
_entity.type
_entity.pdbx_description
1 polymer ?
#
loop_
_entity_poly.entity_id
_entity_poly.type
_entity_poly.pdbx_seq_one_letter_code
_entity_poly.pdbx_strand_id
1 'polypeptide(L)'
;MEEKLKIFFCEDDENLGMLLREYLQVKGYVTDLFSDGEAGYKGFTKGKYDLCVLDVMMPKKDGFTLAQEIRSINPDIPVIFLTAKTMKEDILEGFKIGADDYLTKPFSMEELLLRIEAILRRVKGKKMKDIPFYKLGNFLFDTQKQTLAIGDKVTKLTTKECELLSLLCAHANEILERNYALKTIWVDDNYFNARSMDVYITKLRKLLKDDPVIEIINIHGKGYKLITPSGEEAAREEGIQVL
;
A
#
# COMPACT_ATOMS: atom_id res chain seq x y z
N MET A 1 -7.26 -2.51 -27.73
CA MET A 1 -7.77 -1.37 -26.94
C MET A 1 -7.21 -1.53 -25.53
N GLU A 2 -6.48 -0.55 -25.01
CA GLU A 2 -6.06 -0.59 -23.61
C GLU A 2 -7.30 -0.50 -22.73
N GLU A 3 -7.43 -1.42 -21.80
CA GLU A 3 -8.53 -1.45 -20.84
C GLU A 3 -8.36 -0.25 -19.90
N LYS A 4 -9.38 0.64 -19.89
CA LYS A 4 -9.34 1.84 -19.03
C LYS A 4 -9.40 1.42 -17.57
N LEU A 5 -8.54 1.98 -16.74
CA LEU A 5 -8.54 1.73 -15.30
C LEU A 5 -9.80 2.29 -14.64
N LYS A 6 -10.37 1.51 -13.73
CA LYS A 6 -11.64 1.82 -13.08
C LYS A 6 -11.45 2.16 -11.61
N ILE A 7 -11.89 3.36 -11.23
CA ILE A 7 -11.80 3.90 -9.87
C ILE A 7 -13.15 3.75 -9.19
N PHE A 8 -13.15 3.14 -8.01
CA PHE A 8 -14.24 3.17 -7.06
C PHE A 8 -14.11 4.43 -6.22
N PHE A 9 -15.14 5.28 -6.23
CA PHE A 9 -15.13 6.53 -5.50
C PHE A 9 -16.36 6.64 -4.59
N CYS A 10 -16.15 6.89 -3.30
CA CYS A 10 -17.21 7.04 -2.32
C CYS A 10 -17.02 8.36 -1.58
N GLU A 11 -18.01 9.28 -1.70
CA GLU A 11 -18.00 10.64 -1.18
C GLU A 11 -19.45 11.09 -0.97
N ASP A 12 -19.77 11.61 0.21
CA ASP A 12 -21.14 12.04 0.54
C ASP A 12 -21.45 13.49 0.14
N ASP A 13 -20.44 14.33 -0.04
CA ASP A 13 -20.61 15.63 -0.68
C ASP A 13 -20.84 15.48 -2.18
N GLU A 14 -22.09 15.66 -2.60
CA GLU A 14 -22.49 15.48 -4.02
C GLU A 14 -21.72 16.40 -4.97
N ASN A 15 -21.43 17.66 -4.55
CA ASN A 15 -20.72 18.62 -5.41
C ASN A 15 -19.26 18.21 -5.58
N LEU A 16 -18.59 17.89 -4.50
CA LEU A 16 -17.21 17.42 -4.53
C LEU A 16 -17.10 16.08 -5.28
N GLY A 17 -18.01 15.15 -5.00
CA GLY A 17 -18.05 13.85 -5.66
C GLY A 17 -18.22 13.94 -7.16
N MET A 18 -19.18 14.74 -7.65
CA MET A 18 -19.40 14.95 -9.08
C MET A 18 -18.20 15.63 -9.73
N LEU A 19 -17.67 16.69 -9.13
CA LEU A 19 -16.52 17.43 -9.65
C LEU A 19 -15.28 16.51 -9.81
N LEU A 20 -14.98 15.73 -8.81
CA LEU A 20 -13.84 14.80 -8.83
C LEU A 20 -14.06 13.66 -9.84
N ARG A 21 -15.27 13.11 -9.92
CA ARG A 21 -15.61 12.09 -10.93
C ARG A 21 -15.40 12.62 -12.34
N GLU A 22 -15.94 13.81 -12.67
CA GLU A 22 -15.77 14.42 -13.99
C GLU A 22 -14.31 14.69 -14.31
N TYR A 23 -13.56 15.22 -13.34
CA TYR A 23 -12.13 15.47 -13.49
C TYR A 23 -11.36 14.18 -13.81
N LEU A 24 -11.61 13.09 -13.06
CA LEU A 24 -10.96 11.80 -13.29
C LEU A 24 -11.37 11.18 -14.63
N GLN A 25 -12.63 11.35 -15.06
CA GLN A 25 -13.08 10.89 -16.37
C GLN A 25 -12.39 11.63 -17.52
N VAL A 26 -12.20 12.95 -17.41
CA VAL A 26 -11.41 13.74 -18.39
C VAL A 26 -9.97 13.26 -18.46
N LYS A 27 -9.40 12.80 -17.34
CA LYS A 27 -8.05 12.21 -17.27
C LYS A 27 -7.97 10.76 -17.78
N GLY A 28 -9.10 10.20 -18.25
CA GLY A 28 -9.13 8.90 -18.92
C GLY A 28 -9.50 7.71 -18.03
N TYR A 29 -9.88 7.93 -16.77
CA TYR A 29 -10.34 6.88 -15.87
C TYR A 29 -11.84 6.61 -16.03
N VAL A 30 -12.27 5.38 -15.77
CA VAL A 30 -13.68 5.09 -15.51
C VAL A 30 -13.92 5.24 -14.03
N THR A 31 -14.89 6.04 -13.61
CA THR A 31 -15.13 6.34 -12.20
C THR A 31 -16.58 6.11 -11.84
N ASP A 32 -16.83 5.17 -10.93
CA ASP A 32 -18.15 4.95 -10.31
C ASP A 32 -18.17 5.71 -8.97
N LEU A 33 -19.14 6.62 -8.82
CA LEU A 33 -19.35 7.42 -7.61
C LEU A 33 -20.52 6.88 -6.79
N PHE A 34 -20.31 6.76 -5.48
CA PHE A 34 -21.31 6.36 -4.49
C PHE A 34 -21.39 7.42 -3.39
N SER A 35 -22.60 7.73 -2.94
CA SER A 35 -22.87 8.81 -1.97
C SER A 35 -22.85 8.38 -0.50
N ASP A 36 -22.68 7.08 -0.22
CA ASP A 36 -22.59 6.54 1.14
C ASP A 36 -21.93 5.17 1.16
N GLY A 37 -21.46 4.73 2.32
CA GLY A 37 -20.74 3.47 2.46
C GLY A 37 -21.57 2.22 2.19
N GLU A 38 -22.91 2.26 2.39
CA GLU A 38 -23.76 1.10 2.05
C GLU A 38 -23.98 0.96 0.54
N ALA A 39 -24.24 2.09 -0.12
CA ALA A 39 -24.34 2.13 -1.59
C ALA A 39 -22.99 1.72 -2.20
N GLY A 40 -21.89 2.19 -1.64
CA GLY A 40 -20.55 1.82 -2.02
C GLY A 40 -20.31 0.32 -1.89
N TYR A 41 -20.58 -0.29 -0.75
CA TYR A 41 -20.42 -1.74 -0.57
C TYR A 41 -21.20 -2.55 -1.61
N LYS A 42 -22.49 -2.21 -1.83
CA LYS A 42 -23.33 -2.86 -2.86
C LYS A 42 -22.78 -2.68 -4.28
N GLY A 43 -22.19 -1.52 -4.55
CA GLY A 43 -21.54 -1.24 -5.85
C GLY A 43 -20.27 -2.04 -6.03
N PHE A 44 -19.43 -2.11 -4.98
CA PHE A 44 -18.15 -2.82 -5.01
C PHE A 44 -18.34 -4.32 -5.27
N THR A 45 -19.34 -4.95 -4.64
CA THR A 45 -19.63 -6.39 -4.83
C THR A 45 -20.08 -6.76 -6.23
N LYS A 46 -20.52 -5.78 -7.03
CA LYS A 46 -21.01 -5.98 -8.42
C LYS A 46 -20.00 -5.54 -9.48
N GLY A 47 -18.99 -4.78 -9.09
CA GLY A 47 -18.00 -4.20 -10.00
C GLY A 47 -16.61 -4.83 -9.84
N LYS A 48 -15.73 -4.48 -10.78
CA LYS A 48 -14.29 -4.70 -10.66
C LYS A 48 -13.61 -3.34 -10.71
N TYR A 49 -12.71 -3.10 -9.80
CA TYR A 49 -12.04 -1.81 -9.65
C TYR A 49 -10.54 -2.02 -9.47
N ASP A 50 -9.77 -1.00 -9.90
CA ASP A 50 -8.31 -1.00 -9.83
C ASP A 50 -7.81 -0.19 -8.63
N LEU A 51 -8.64 0.70 -8.08
CA LEU A 51 -8.32 1.57 -6.94
C LEU A 51 -9.60 2.07 -6.29
N CYS A 52 -9.57 2.24 -4.96
CA CYS A 52 -10.61 2.87 -4.18
C CYS A 52 -10.16 4.24 -3.66
N VAL A 53 -11.05 5.24 -3.78
CA VAL A 53 -10.94 6.55 -3.12
C VAL A 53 -12.15 6.68 -2.21
N LEU A 54 -11.93 6.82 -0.90
CA LEU A 54 -12.99 6.76 0.11
C LEU A 54 -12.93 7.97 1.02
N ASP A 55 -14.01 8.73 1.15
CA ASP A 55 -14.13 9.64 2.28
C ASP A 55 -14.24 8.83 3.58
N VAL A 56 -13.53 9.29 4.60
CA VAL A 56 -13.60 8.68 5.93
C VAL A 56 -14.96 8.97 6.58
N MET A 57 -15.48 10.20 6.43
CA MET A 57 -16.68 10.65 7.14
C MET A 57 -17.90 10.59 6.22
N MET A 58 -18.54 9.44 6.15
CA MET A 58 -19.77 9.26 5.37
C MET A 58 -20.93 8.78 6.23
N PRO A 59 -22.19 9.09 5.85
CA PRO A 59 -23.37 8.58 6.52
C PRO A 59 -23.53 7.07 6.31
N LYS A 60 -24.32 6.43 7.19
CA LYS A 60 -24.68 5.00 7.21
C LYS A 60 -23.50 4.08 7.49
N LYS A 61 -22.39 4.21 6.77
CA LYS A 61 -21.17 3.44 6.94
C LYS A 61 -19.97 4.34 6.62
N ASP A 62 -19.06 4.48 7.56
CA ASP A 62 -17.83 5.27 7.39
C ASP A 62 -16.84 4.60 6.45
N GLY A 63 -15.87 5.38 5.96
CA GLY A 63 -14.90 4.90 4.98
C GLY A 63 -13.97 3.80 5.51
N PHE A 64 -13.67 3.78 6.81
CA PHE A 64 -12.83 2.74 7.41
C PHE A 64 -13.54 1.40 7.44
N THR A 65 -14.78 1.40 7.89
CA THR A 65 -15.64 0.20 7.89
C THR A 65 -15.83 -0.34 6.47
N LEU A 66 -16.09 0.56 5.50
CA LEU A 66 -16.21 0.18 4.10
C LEU A 66 -14.91 -0.44 3.56
N ALA A 67 -13.75 0.15 3.88
CA ALA A 67 -12.46 -0.37 3.46
C ALA A 67 -12.15 -1.75 4.03
N GLN A 68 -12.51 -2.02 5.29
CA GLN A 68 -12.36 -3.35 5.90
C GLN A 68 -13.19 -4.41 5.17
N GLU A 69 -14.43 -4.09 4.83
CA GLU A 69 -15.31 -4.99 4.07
C GLU A 69 -14.79 -5.21 2.64
N ILE A 70 -14.33 -4.14 1.97
CA ILE A 70 -13.69 -4.23 0.65
C ILE A 70 -12.46 -5.12 0.70
N ARG A 71 -11.61 -4.98 1.73
CA ARG A 71 -10.40 -5.80 1.93
C ARG A 71 -10.73 -7.28 2.16
N SER A 72 -11.89 -7.59 2.72
CA SER A 72 -12.35 -8.97 2.87
C SER A 72 -12.70 -9.63 1.53
N ILE A 73 -13.10 -8.82 0.53
CA ILE A 73 -13.42 -9.27 -0.83
C ILE A 73 -12.16 -9.25 -1.72
N ASN A 74 -11.41 -8.15 -1.68
CA ASN A 74 -10.18 -7.96 -2.44
C ASN A 74 -9.07 -7.39 -1.53
N PRO A 75 -8.22 -8.25 -0.96
CA PRO A 75 -7.16 -7.83 -0.04
C PRO A 75 -6.11 -6.90 -0.65
N ASP A 76 -5.95 -6.94 -1.97
CA ASP A 76 -4.85 -6.26 -2.68
C ASP A 76 -5.26 -4.94 -3.33
N ILE A 77 -6.56 -4.60 -3.32
CA ILE A 77 -7.01 -3.36 -3.95
C ILE A 77 -6.43 -2.15 -3.21
N PRO A 78 -5.77 -1.21 -3.90
CA PRO A 78 -5.26 -0.02 -3.25
C PRO A 78 -6.40 0.91 -2.80
N VAL A 79 -6.19 1.54 -1.63
CA VAL A 79 -7.16 2.44 -1.00
C VAL A 79 -6.50 3.77 -0.66
N ILE A 80 -7.09 4.87 -1.14
CA ILE A 80 -6.80 6.25 -0.72
C ILE A 80 -7.95 6.72 0.15
N PHE A 81 -7.66 7.22 1.36
CA PHE A 81 -8.66 7.90 2.16
C PHE A 81 -8.62 9.41 1.96
N LEU A 82 -9.81 10.00 1.80
CA LEU A 82 -10.02 11.45 1.90
C LEU A 82 -10.52 11.75 3.31
N THR A 83 -9.95 12.72 4.00
CA THR A 83 -10.35 13.02 5.38
C THR A 83 -10.24 14.48 5.73
N ALA A 84 -11.26 15.01 6.43
CA ALA A 84 -11.17 16.30 7.12
C ALA A 84 -10.49 16.18 8.50
N LYS A 85 -10.27 14.94 8.98
CA LYS A 85 -9.71 14.69 10.30
C LYS A 85 -8.19 14.76 10.28
N THR A 86 -7.66 15.62 11.12
CA THR A 86 -6.22 15.78 11.37
C THR A 86 -5.76 15.02 12.63
N MET A 87 -6.68 14.32 13.32
CA MET A 87 -6.34 13.63 14.56
C MET A 87 -5.49 12.38 14.30
N LYS A 88 -4.40 12.29 15.06
CA LYS A 88 -3.39 11.24 14.96
C LYS A 88 -3.95 9.81 15.10
N GLU A 89 -5.06 9.66 15.84
CA GLU A 89 -5.69 8.39 16.15
C GLU A 89 -6.47 7.82 14.96
N ASP A 90 -7.21 8.65 14.23
CA ASP A 90 -7.96 8.24 13.04
C ASP A 90 -7.03 7.77 11.91
N ILE A 91 -5.91 8.46 11.73
CA ILE A 91 -4.90 8.12 10.73
C ILE A 91 -4.21 6.78 11.08
N LEU A 92 -3.95 6.55 12.37
CA LEU A 92 -3.39 5.27 12.84
C LEU A 92 -4.36 4.10 12.61
N GLU A 93 -5.65 4.32 12.74
CA GLU A 93 -6.67 3.31 12.49
C GLU A 93 -6.73 2.92 11.02
N GLY A 94 -6.74 3.88 10.12
CA GLY A 94 -6.75 3.59 8.70
C GLY A 94 -5.47 2.91 8.19
N PHE A 95 -4.31 3.23 8.75
CA PHE A 95 -3.08 2.49 8.42
C PHE A 95 -3.10 1.05 8.96
N LYS A 96 -3.78 0.79 10.08
CA LYS A 96 -4.02 -0.59 10.55
C LYS A 96 -4.88 -1.39 9.57
N ILE A 97 -5.80 -0.73 8.87
CA ILE A 97 -6.65 -1.31 7.83
C ILE A 97 -5.85 -1.58 6.54
N GLY A 98 -4.68 -0.95 6.37
CA GLY A 98 -3.80 -1.15 5.21
C GLY A 98 -4.03 -0.15 4.08
N ALA A 99 -4.39 1.10 4.40
CA ALA A 99 -4.49 2.19 3.41
C ALA A 99 -3.17 2.41 2.67
N ASP A 100 -3.26 2.67 1.39
CA ASP A 100 -2.10 2.97 0.54
C ASP A 100 -1.70 4.44 0.62
N ASP A 101 -2.66 5.34 0.84
CA ASP A 101 -2.42 6.77 1.02
C ASP A 101 -3.55 7.47 1.78
N TYR A 102 -3.26 8.69 2.26
CA TYR A 102 -4.18 9.61 2.92
C TYR A 102 -4.07 10.99 2.31
N LEU A 103 -5.21 11.60 2.02
CA LEU A 103 -5.29 12.96 1.52
C LEU A 103 -6.23 13.78 2.40
N THR A 104 -5.67 14.85 3.00
CA THR A 104 -6.43 15.71 3.93
C THR A 104 -7.18 16.78 3.16
N LYS A 105 -8.47 16.94 3.43
CA LYS A 105 -9.29 18.06 2.95
C LYS A 105 -8.93 19.36 3.68
N PRO A 106 -8.79 20.51 2.99
CA PRO A 106 -8.92 20.70 1.54
C PRO A 106 -7.67 20.28 0.76
N PHE A 107 -7.85 19.71 -0.43
CA PHE A 107 -6.79 19.28 -1.34
C PHE A 107 -7.07 19.79 -2.77
N SER A 108 -6.05 19.77 -3.63
CA SER A 108 -6.24 20.04 -5.05
C SER A 108 -6.58 18.76 -5.82
N MET A 109 -7.38 18.89 -6.91
CA MET A 109 -7.67 17.76 -7.79
C MET A 109 -6.41 17.17 -8.42
N GLU A 110 -5.42 18.03 -8.68
CA GLU A 110 -4.11 17.61 -9.21
C GLU A 110 -3.34 16.76 -8.20
N GLU A 111 -3.39 17.11 -6.91
CA GLU A 111 -2.76 16.32 -5.85
C GLU A 111 -3.38 14.93 -5.77
N LEU A 112 -4.72 14.82 -5.77
CA LEU A 112 -5.40 13.52 -5.81
C LEU A 112 -5.00 12.71 -7.04
N LEU A 113 -4.97 13.35 -8.23
CA LEU A 113 -4.59 12.68 -9.47
C LEU A 113 -3.16 12.13 -9.41
N LEU A 114 -2.19 12.91 -8.94
CA LEU A 114 -0.79 12.49 -8.82
C LEU A 114 -0.64 11.29 -7.88
N ARG A 115 -1.41 11.24 -6.79
CA ARG A 115 -1.44 10.11 -5.84
C ARG A 115 -2.05 8.86 -6.48
N ILE A 116 -3.17 9.00 -7.19
CA ILE A 116 -3.79 7.93 -7.96
C ILE A 116 -2.82 7.36 -8.99
N GLU A 117 -2.18 8.22 -9.79
CA GLU A 117 -1.21 7.81 -10.82
C GLU A 117 -0.01 7.09 -10.21
N ALA A 118 0.52 7.59 -9.09
CA ALA A 118 1.64 6.97 -8.41
C ALA A 118 1.30 5.56 -7.91
N ILE A 119 0.10 5.38 -7.34
CA ILE A 119 -0.36 4.07 -6.86
C ILE A 119 -0.62 3.12 -8.04
N LEU A 120 -1.35 3.56 -9.06
CA LEU A 120 -1.67 2.74 -10.22
C LEU A 120 -0.42 2.38 -11.05
N ARG A 121 0.57 3.28 -11.15
CA ARG A 121 1.87 2.99 -11.77
C ARG A 121 2.59 1.86 -11.04
N ARG A 122 2.53 1.81 -9.71
CA ARG A 122 3.10 0.73 -8.90
C ARG A 122 2.39 -0.59 -9.15
N VAL A 123 1.06 -0.57 -9.25
CA VAL A 123 0.25 -1.75 -9.60
C VAL A 123 0.57 -2.24 -11.02
N LYS A 124 0.73 -1.32 -12.00
CA LYS A 124 1.14 -1.65 -13.38
C LYS A 124 2.64 -1.91 -13.52
N GLY A 125 3.48 -1.18 -12.81
CA GLY A 125 4.95 -1.28 -12.87
C GLY A 125 5.51 -2.58 -12.29
N LYS A 126 4.71 -3.36 -11.58
CA LYS A 126 5.04 -4.73 -11.16
C LYS A 126 5.37 -5.68 -12.31
N LYS A 127 5.19 -5.28 -13.58
CA LYS A 127 5.55 -6.10 -14.75
C LYS A 127 6.97 -5.89 -15.29
N MET A 128 7.75 -4.95 -14.77
CA MET A 128 9.09 -4.67 -15.31
C MET A 128 10.12 -4.42 -14.20
N LYS A 129 10.93 -5.41 -13.87
CA LYS A 129 12.17 -5.42 -13.07
C LYS A 129 12.07 -5.82 -11.60
N ASP A 130 11.10 -6.55 -11.14
CA ASP A 130 11.17 -7.07 -9.78
C ASP A 130 11.81 -8.45 -9.78
N ILE A 131 12.80 -8.61 -8.93
CA ILE A 131 13.29 -9.93 -8.55
C ILE A 131 12.09 -10.68 -8.00
N PRO A 132 11.66 -11.77 -8.65
CA PRO A 132 10.39 -12.41 -8.29
C PRO A 132 10.43 -13.04 -6.90
N PHE A 133 11.63 -13.43 -6.45
CA PHE A 133 11.81 -14.12 -5.17
C PHE A 133 13.04 -13.62 -4.43
N TYR A 134 12.89 -13.41 -3.11
CA TYR A 134 13.99 -13.24 -2.18
C TYR A 134 14.00 -14.41 -1.19
N LYS A 135 15.16 -15.00 -0.99
CA LYS A 135 15.38 -15.93 0.13
C LYS A 135 16.00 -15.15 1.30
N LEU A 136 15.25 -15.02 2.39
CA LEU A 136 15.63 -14.30 3.59
C LEU A 136 15.81 -15.31 4.72
N GLY A 137 17.04 -15.78 4.94
CA GLY A 137 17.27 -16.90 5.86
C GLY A 137 16.38 -18.09 5.49
N ASN A 138 15.47 -18.50 6.38
CA ASN A 138 14.51 -19.58 6.14
C ASN A 138 13.21 -19.11 5.47
N PHE A 139 13.04 -17.81 5.24
CA PHE A 139 11.88 -17.28 4.52
C PHE A 139 12.08 -17.29 3.01
N LEU A 140 10.99 -17.59 2.30
CA LEU A 140 10.84 -17.33 0.87
C LEU A 140 9.82 -16.19 0.69
N PHE A 141 10.26 -15.08 0.14
CA PHE A 141 9.43 -13.93 -0.16
C PHE A 141 9.15 -13.86 -1.67
N ASP A 142 7.90 -14.10 -2.06
CA ASP A 142 7.41 -13.97 -3.43
C ASP A 142 6.80 -12.57 -3.62
N THR A 143 7.49 -11.71 -4.36
CA THR A 143 7.07 -10.33 -4.59
C THR A 143 5.85 -10.24 -5.51
N GLN A 144 5.69 -11.18 -6.43
CA GLN A 144 4.58 -11.19 -7.39
C GLN A 144 3.28 -11.65 -6.73
N LYS A 145 3.35 -12.73 -5.94
CA LYS A 145 2.21 -13.23 -5.17
C LYS A 145 1.99 -12.45 -3.88
N GLN A 146 2.94 -11.60 -3.48
CA GLN A 146 2.93 -10.86 -2.21
C GLN A 146 2.82 -11.82 -1.01
N THR A 147 3.62 -12.87 -1.02
CA THR A 147 3.60 -13.88 0.06
C THR A 147 4.96 -14.02 0.72
N LEU A 148 4.94 -14.23 2.03
CA LEU A 148 6.10 -14.56 2.84
C LEU A 148 5.87 -15.95 3.43
N ALA A 149 6.72 -16.91 3.06
CA ALA A 149 6.61 -18.31 3.47
C ALA A 149 7.79 -18.74 4.32
N ILE A 150 7.55 -19.54 5.36
CA ILE A 150 8.55 -20.23 6.17
C ILE A 150 8.02 -21.62 6.49
N GLY A 151 8.73 -22.68 6.07
CA GLY A 151 8.19 -24.05 6.13
C GLY A 151 6.82 -24.12 5.43
N ASP A 152 5.83 -24.70 6.09
CA ASP A 152 4.45 -24.81 5.58
C ASP A 152 3.60 -23.56 5.80
N LYS A 153 4.10 -22.57 6.53
CA LYS A 153 3.37 -21.34 6.85
C LYS A 153 3.54 -20.30 5.75
N VAL A 154 2.45 -19.97 5.06
CA VAL A 154 2.39 -18.91 4.06
C VAL A 154 1.56 -17.75 4.59
N THR A 155 2.13 -16.54 4.60
CA THR A 155 1.47 -15.31 5.03
C THR A 155 1.35 -14.36 3.85
N LYS A 156 0.16 -13.86 3.56
CA LYS A 156 -0.06 -12.86 2.53
C LYS A 156 0.27 -11.47 3.08
N LEU A 157 1.00 -10.69 2.29
CA LEU A 157 1.39 -9.32 2.59
C LEU A 157 0.44 -8.35 1.91
N THR A 158 0.16 -7.23 2.56
CA THR A 158 -0.46 -6.08 1.89
C THR A 158 0.54 -5.45 0.90
N THR A 159 0.04 -4.65 -0.03
CA THR A 159 0.89 -3.98 -1.02
C THR A 159 2.02 -3.17 -0.37
N LYS A 160 1.71 -2.40 0.69
CA LYS A 160 2.74 -1.59 1.40
C LYS A 160 3.75 -2.43 2.17
N GLU A 161 3.33 -3.54 2.77
CA GLU A 161 4.25 -4.49 3.41
C GLU A 161 5.19 -5.12 2.38
N CYS A 162 4.65 -5.51 1.22
CA CYS A 162 5.42 -6.07 0.11
C CYS A 162 6.42 -5.04 -0.45
N GLU A 163 5.99 -3.82 -0.73
CA GLU A 163 6.85 -2.74 -1.24
C GLU A 163 7.98 -2.41 -0.26
N LEU A 164 7.66 -2.26 1.03
CA LEU A 164 8.67 -1.95 2.04
C LEU A 164 9.64 -3.11 2.27
N LEU A 165 9.15 -4.35 2.29
CA LEU A 165 10.02 -5.52 2.41
C LEU A 165 10.91 -5.68 1.17
N SER A 166 10.39 -5.49 -0.04
CA SER A 166 11.18 -5.50 -1.28
C SER A 166 12.29 -4.45 -1.26
N LEU A 167 11.96 -3.24 -0.79
CA LEU A 167 12.95 -2.16 -0.69
C LEU A 167 14.04 -2.45 0.36
N LEU A 168 13.65 -3.03 1.50
CA LEU A 168 14.58 -3.50 2.52
C LEU A 168 15.49 -4.62 1.99
N CYS A 169 14.94 -5.56 1.20
CA CYS A 169 15.72 -6.63 0.56
C CYS A 169 16.70 -6.08 -0.47
N ALA A 170 16.29 -5.11 -1.28
CA ALA A 170 17.18 -4.46 -2.26
C ALA A 170 18.36 -3.72 -1.60
N HIS A 171 18.22 -3.35 -0.32
CA HIS A 171 19.26 -2.71 0.51
C HIS A 171 19.68 -3.61 1.69
N ALA A 172 19.64 -4.94 1.51
CA ALA A 172 20.01 -5.87 2.58
C ALA A 172 21.42 -5.60 3.10
N ASN A 173 21.56 -5.60 4.42
CA ASN A 173 22.79 -5.26 5.12
C ASN A 173 23.34 -3.84 4.88
N GLU A 174 22.52 -2.96 4.27
CA GLU A 174 22.80 -1.54 4.09
C GLU A 174 21.77 -0.68 4.83
N ILE A 175 22.04 0.62 4.94
CA ILE A 175 21.10 1.56 5.55
C ILE A 175 20.08 2.00 4.49
N LEU A 176 18.84 1.62 4.67
CA LEU A 176 17.72 2.19 3.92
C LEU A 176 17.34 3.53 4.58
N GLU A 177 17.69 4.63 3.92
CA GLU A 177 17.36 5.96 4.41
C GLU A 177 15.84 6.17 4.47
N ARG A 178 15.37 6.76 5.60
CA ARG A 178 13.94 6.97 5.85
C ARG A 178 13.27 7.81 4.77
N ASN A 179 13.87 8.95 4.42
CA ASN A 179 13.28 9.86 3.42
C ASN A 179 13.28 9.25 2.02
N TYR A 180 14.31 8.48 1.68
CA TYR A 180 14.33 7.74 0.42
C TYR A 180 13.20 6.71 0.36
N ALA A 181 13.02 5.92 1.40
CA ALA A 181 11.95 4.93 1.47
C ALA A 181 10.56 5.57 1.42
N LEU A 182 10.37 6.70 2.13
CA LEU A 182 9.11 7.45 2.11
C LEU A 182 8.79 7.96 0.70
N LYS A 183 9.72 8.60 0.02
CA LYS A 183 9.53 9.09 -1.35
C LYS A 183 9.31 7.96 -2.35
N THR A 184 9.96 6.83 -2.15
CA THR A 184 9.82 5.67 -3.05
C THR A 184 8.47 4.99 -2.90
N ILE A 185 7.96 4.85 -1.66
CA ILE A 185 6.77 4.06 -1.36
C ILE A 185 5.52 4.93 -1.17
N TRP A 186 5.64 6.16 -0.61
CA TRP A 186 4.50 7.04 -0.28
C TRP A 186 4.46 8.35 -1.06
N VAL A 187 5.35 8.54 -2.05
CA VAL A 187 5.42 9.73 -2.93
C VAL A 187 6.01 10.96 -2.25
N ASP A 188 5.75 11.18 -0.98
CA ASP A 188 6.32 12.29 -0.22
C ASP A 188 6.75 11.86 1.20
N ASP A 189 7.57 12.70 1.86
CA ASP A 189 8.16 12.47 3.16
C ASP A 189 7.45 13.24 4.30
N ASN A 190 6.14 13.49 4.12
CA ASN A 190 5.37 14.19 5.14
C ASN A 190 5.28 13.41 6.46
N TYR A 191 4.91 14.13 7.54
CA TYR A 191 4.85 13.58 8.90
C TYR A 191 3.95 12.32 9.02
N PHE A 192 2.85 12.27 8.26
CA PHE A 192 1.90 11.16 8.29
C PHE A 192 2.49 9.90 7.67
N ASN A 193 3.16 10.06 6.53
CA ASN A 193 3.84 8.96 5.85
C ASN A 193 5.00 8.42 6.68
N ALA A 194 5.73 9.30 7.38
CA ALA A 194 6.79 8.90 8.30
C ALA A 194 6.27 7.99 9.43
N ARG A 195 5.12 8.33 10.02
CA ARG A 195 4.51 7.54 11.09
C ARG A 195 3.90 6.23 10.59
N SER A 196 3.36 6.26 9.37
CA SER A 196 2.90 5.08 8.66
C SER A 196 4.03 4.06 8.50
N MET A 197 5.20 4.49 8.04
CA MET A 197 6.36 3.62 7.87
C MET A 197 6.73 2.88 9.17
N ASP A 198 6.68 3.55 10.34
CA ASP A 198 6.97 2.92 11.63
C ASP A 198 6.00 1.78 11.96
N VAL A 199 4.73 1.94 11.60
CA VAL A 199 3.70 0.89 11.75
C VAL A 199 4.03 -0.31 10.87
N TYR A 200 4.38 -0.08 9.60
CA TYR A 200 4.75 -1.18 8.68
C TYR A 200 6.03 -1.88 9.09
N ILE A 201 7.04 -1.15 9.56
CA ILE A 201 8.26 -1.76 10.14
C ILE A 201 7.90 -2.66 11.32
N THR A 202 7.00 -2.21 12.20
CA THR A 202 6.56 -3.02 13.34
C THR A 202 5.82 -4.29 12.90
N LYS A 203 4.99 -4.20 11.86
CA LYS A 203 4.31 -5.36 11.27
C LYS A 203 5.31 -6.34 10.65
N LEU A 204 6.24 -5.84 9.84
CA LEU A 204 7.27 -6.69 9.21
C LEU A 204 8.13 -7.40 10.25
N ARG A 205 8.53 -6.73 11.34
CA ARG A 205 9.24 -7.37 12.46
C ARG A 205 8.45 -8.54 13.06
N LYS A 206 7.12 -8.39 13.21
CA LYS A 206 6.27 -9.47 13.71
C LYS A 206 6.18 -10.64 12.73
N LEU A 207 6.16 -10.37 11.44
CA LEU A 207 6.11 -11.40 10.40
C LEU A 207 7.42 -12.18 10.29
N LEU A 208 8.54 -11.50 10.47
CA LEU A 208 9.89 -12.07 10.35
C LEU A 208 10.42 -12.74 11.64
N LYS A 209 9.71 -12.61 12.77
CA LYS A 209 10.16 -13.10 14.09
C LYS A 209 10.42 -14.61 14.17
N ASP A 210 9.84 -15.39 13.25
CA ASP A 210 9.95 -16.86 13.26
C ASP A 210 11.33 -17.33 12.75
N ASP A 211 12.17 -16.41 12.24
CA ASP A 211 13.57 -16.64 11.94
C ASP A 211 14.47 -15.60 12.66
N PRO A 212 15.17 -16.00 13.73
CA PRO A 212 15.94 -15.08 14.55
C PRO A 212 17.18 -14.51 13.87
N VAL A 213 17.61 -15.04 12.72
CA VAL A 213 18.76 -14.50 11.96
C VAL A 213 18.37 -13.32 11.09
N ILE A 214 17.07 -13.05 10.94
CA ILE A 214 16.55 -11.90 10.18
C ILE A 214 16.05 -10.85 11.14
N GLU A 215 16.61 -9.66 11.07
CA GLU A 215 16.22 -8.55 11.94
C GLU A 215 16.14 -7.23 11.18
N ILE A 216 15.12 -6.41 11.48
CA ILE A 216 15.04 -5.03 11.03
C ILE A 216 15.41 -4.13 12.20
N ILE A 217 16.58 -3.50 12.14
CA ILE A 217 17.07 -2.60 13.19
C ILE A 217 16.85 -1.13 12.81
N ASN A 218 16.71 -0.27 13.83
CA ASN A 218 16.70 1.18 13.67
C ASN A 218 18.13 1.71 13.66
N ILE A 219 18.43 2.56 12.67
CA ILE A 219 19.68 3.37 12.69
C ILE A 219 19.26 4.80 13.03
N HIS A 220 19.58 5.21 14.24
CA HIS A 220 19.15 6.50 14.79
C HIS A 220 19.47 7.66 13.85
N GLY A 221 18.46 8.50 13.58
CA GLY A 221 18.57 9.68 12.70
C GLY A 221 18.75 9.38 11.21
N LYS A 222 18.86 8.11 10.78
CA LYS A 222 19.08 7.74 9.37
C LYS A 222 17.95 6.92 8.76
N GLY A 223 17.51 5.85 9.41
CA GLY A 223 16.50 4.98 8.83
C GLY A 223 16.53 3.57 9.43
N TYR A 224 16.43 2.57 8.56
CA TYR A 224 16.32 1.17 8.94
C TYR A 224 17.38 0.33 8.21
N LYS A 225 17.71 -0.80 8.80
CA LYS A 225 18.60 -1.78 8.18
C LYS A 225 18.02 -3.18 8.37
N LEU A 226 17.83 -3.92 7.26
CA LEU A 226 17.51 -5.33 7.29
C LEU A 226 18.83 -6.11 7.46
N ILE A 227 18.96 -6.82 8.56
CA ILE A 227 20.06 -7.73 8.81
C ILE A 227 19.67 -9.10 8.27
N THR A 228 20.53 -9.65 7.42
CA THR A 228 20.43 -11.00 6.89
C THR A 228 21.81 -11.67 7.04
N PRO A 229 21.88 -13.01 7.14
CA PRO A 229 23.15 -13.70 7.04
C PRO A 229 23.84 -13.27 5.75
N SER A 230 25.10 -12.85 5.81
CA SER A 230 25.87 -12.58 4.58
C SER A 230 25.97 -13.88 3.80
N GLY A 231 25.25 -13.94 2.66
CA GLY A 231 25.27 -15.09 1.78
C GLY A 231 26.67 -15.30 1.23
N GLU A 232 27.31 -16.36 1.62
CA GLU A 232 28.26 -17.01 0.73
C GLU A 232 27.50 -17.42 -0.54
N GLU A 233 28.11 -17.23 -1.70
CA GLU A 233 27.64 -17.49 -3.05
C GLU A 233 26.55 -18.58 -3.14
N ALA A 234 25.31 -18.21 -2.98
CA ALA A 234 24.20 -19.10 -3.20
C ALA A 234 23.73 -18.92 -4.64
N ALA A 235 23.90 -19.98 -5.38
CA ALA A 235 23.49 -20.22 -6.75
C ALA A 235 22.42 -19.25 -7.29
N ARG A 236 22.78 -18.55 -8.35
CA ARG A 236 21.85 -17.89 -9.26
C ARG A 236 21.10 -18.99 -10.02
N GLU A 237 20.16 -19.63 -9.36
CA GLU A 237 19.18 -20.47 -10.03
C GLU A 237 17.92 -19.65 -10.26
N GLU A 238 17.63 -19.42 -11.54
CA GLU A 238 16.36 -19.00 -12.11
C GLU A 238 15.56 -17.92 -11.35
N GLY A 239 16.14 -16.72 -11.20
CA GLY A 239 15.38 -15.56 -10.73
C GLY A 239 15.17 -15.46 -9.21
N ILE A 240 15.85 -16.27 -8.40
CA ILE A 240 15.84 -16.15 -6.94
C ILE A 240 17.07 -15.36 -6.49
N GLN A 241 16.86 -14.26 -5.78
CA GLN A 241 17.93 -13.56 -5.06
C GLN A 241 18.03 -14.08 -3.63
N VAL A 242 19.18 -14.64 -3.27
CA VAL A 242 19.50 -15.04 -1.90
C VAL A 242 20.20 -13.87 -1.20
N LEU A 243 19.74 -13.51 -0.01
CA LEU A 243 20.25 -12.42 0.84
C LEU A 243 20.88 -12.98 2.11
#